data_fb84a9820de5ced43961a5c76c094e7a
#
_entry.id   fb84a9820de5ced43961a5c76c094e7a
#
_cell.length_a   1.000
_cell.length_b   1.000
_cell.length_c   1.000
_cell.angle_alpha   90.00
_cell.angle_beta   90.00
_cell.angle_gamma   90.00
#
_symmetry.space_group_name_H-M   'P 1'
#
loop_
_entity.id
_entity.type
_entity.pdbx_description
1 polymer ?
#
loop_
_entity_poly.entity_id
_entity_poly.type
_entity_poly.pdbx_seq_one_letter_code
_entity_poly.pdbx_strand_id
1 'polypeptide(L)'
;ASSSYGVFEWSQTNQTFTAITPILITSVTDLVGNVSTGVPKQNIGNIGSYAINTTHVTNKIYKKNASNVWNHVGSSAWHAALPIVTVASGTTVTNGKTMVLNDVTITVSGTALSNVATAIGSNVTNVTASVNSVTGNLEIFHNGQFAGDSTGGAGTIRFNEGTGLLGELGITTGVKNAPKFLQAKH
;
A
#
# COMPACT_ATOMS: atom_id res chain seq x y z
N ALA A 1 -4.87 23.38 26.37
CA ALA A 1 -4.63 21.96 26.15
C ALA A 1 -4.04 21.80 24.75
N SER A 2 -2.83 21.26 24.64
CA SER A 2 -2.22 20.92 23.36
C SER A 2 -2.94 19.68 22.82
N SER A 3 -3.66 19.82 21.70
CA SER A 3 -4.20 18.66 21.00
C SER A 3 -3.07 17.96 20.28
N SER A 4 -2.76 16.74 20.68
CA SER A 4 -1.81 15.88 19.95
C SER A 4 -2.55 15.10 18.88
N TYR A 5 -2.09 15.21 17.61
CA TYR A 5 -2.60 14.40 16.51
C TYR A 5 -1.73 13.15 16.39
N GLY A 6 -2.35 11.98 16.31
CA GLY A 6 -1.67 10.72 16.10
C GLY A 6 -2.26 9.93 14.94
N VAL A 7 -1.42 9.23 14.22
CA VAL A 7 -1.80 8.23 13.23
C VAL A 7 -1.23 6.89 13.69
N PHE A 8 -2.04 5.84 13.61
CA PHE A 8 -1.62 4.49 13.93
C PHE A 8 -1.88 3.58 12.75
N GLU A 9 -0.85 2.88 12.28
CA GLU A 9 -1.00 1.82 11.28
C GLU A 9 -1.12 0.46 11.96
N TRP A 10 -2.09 -0.33 11.52
CA TRP A 10 -2.22 -1.71 11.92
C TRP A 10 -1.30 -2.61 11.10
N SER A 11 -0.43 -3.37 11.76
CA SER A 11 0.35 -4.43 11.13
C SER A 11 -0.39 -5.75 11.24
N GLN A 12 -0.86 -6.28 10.11
CA GLN A 12 -1.53 -7.59 10.07
C GLN A 12 -0.56 -8.71 10.45
N THR A 13 0.71 -8.59 10.12
CA THR A 13 1.75 -9.58 10.42
C THR A 13 2.06 -9.65 11.91
N ASN A 14 2.20 -8.49 12.56
CA ASN A 14 2.58 -8.40 13.97
C ASN A 14 1.38 -8.26 14.90
N GLN A 15 0.17 -8.08 14.36
CA GLN A 15 -1.08 -7.82 15.11
C GLN A 15 -0.92 -6.67 16.13
N THR A 16 -0.22 -5.62 15.73
CA THR A 16 0.07 -4.45 16.56
C THR A 16 -0.21 -3.16 15.80
N PHE A 17 -0.50 -2.10 16.55
CA PHE A 17 -0.53 -0.73 16.04
C PHE A 17 0.86 -0.10 16.16
N THR A 18 1.34 0.49 15.08
CA THR A 18 2.56 1.31 15.06
C THR A 18 2.16 2.78 15.00
N ALA A 19 2.64 3.56 15.96
CA ALA A 19 2.44 5.00 15.96
C ALA A 19 3.29 5.67 14.87
N ILE A 20 2.67 6.55 14.10
CA ILE A 20 3.31 7.32 13.02
C ILE A 20 3.14 8.79 13.33
N THR A 21 4.23 9.56 13.23
CA THR A 21 4.18 11.01 13.36
C THR A 21 3.72 11.62 12.04
N PRO A 22 2.52 12.20 11.96
CA PRO A 22 2.03 12.84 10.75
C PRO A 22 2.66 14.22 10.57
N ILE A 23 2.72 14.67 9.30
CA ILE A 23 3.04 16.06 8.97
C ILE A 23 1.79 16.89 9.21
N LEU A 24 1.89 17.91 10.02
CA LEU A 24 0.77 18.85 10.26
C LEU A 24 0.79 19.96 9.23
N ILE A 25 -0.25 20.06 8.44
CA ILE A 25 -0.49 21.15 7.48
C ILE A 25 -1.33 22.21 8.20
N THR A 26 -0.68 23.29 8.58
CA THR A 26 -1.29 24.39 9.33
C THR A 26 -1.50 25.66 8.49
N SER A 27 -1.01 25.65 7.24
CA SER A 27 -1.17 26.74 6.28
C SER A 27 -1.74 26.25 4.97
N VAL A 28 -2.67 27.01 4.40
CA VAL A 28 -3.20 26.74 3.05
C VAL A 28 -2.13 26.86 1.96
N THR A 29 -1.03 27.59 2.24
CA THR A 29 0.10 27.71 1.31
C THR A 29 0.79 26.36 1.03
N ASP A 30 0.62 25.37 1.90
CA ASP A 30 1.16 24.02 1.75
C ASP A 30 0.21 23.09 0.96
N LEU A 31 -0.93 23.61 0.55
CA LEU A 31 -1.96 22.88 -0.19
C LEU A 31 -2.02 23.32 -1.64
N VAL A 32 -2.40 22.39 -2.52
CA VAL A 32 -2.63 22.67 -3.94
C VAL A 32 -3.79 23.67 -4.06
N GLY A 33 -3.59 24.71 -4.88
CA GLY A 33 -4.55 25.78 -5.05
C GLY A 33 -4.60 26.80 -3.89
N ASN A 34 -3.77 26.62 -2.85
CA ASN A 34 -3.76 27.46 -1.65
C ASN A 34 -5.14 27.60 -0.97
N VAL A 35 -5.90 26.51 -0.94
CA VAL A 35 -7.23 26.43 -0.35
C VAL A 35 -7.30 25.29 0.67
N SER A 36 -8.11 25.45 1.72
CA SER A 36 -8.25 24.46 2.80
C SER A 36 -8.76 23.09 2.33
N THR A 37 -9.41 23.03 1.17
CA THR A 37 -9.88 21.76 0.54
C THR A 37 -8.83 21.11 -0.34
N GLY A 38 -7.68 21.76 -0.57
CA GLY A 38 -6.59 21.24 -1.39
C GLY A 38 -5.92 20.02 -0.75
N VAL A 39 -5.27 19.23 -1.58
CA VAL A 39 -4.37 18.16 -1.11
C VAL A 39 -2.99 18.76 -0.77
N PRO A 40 -2.19 18.13 0.09
CA PRO A 40 -0.82 18.59 0.34
C PRO A 40 0.00 18.67 -0.95
N LYS A 41 0.86 19.68 -1.07
CA LYS A 41 1.75 19.83 -2.23
C LYS A 41 2.70 18.65 -2.33
N GLN A 42 3.09 18.30 -3.55
CA GLN A 42 3.86 17.08 -3.83
C GLN A 42 5.28 17.10 -3.22
N ASN A 43 5.85 18.28 -3.02
CA ASN A 43 7.15 18.45 -2.38
C ASN A 43 7.13 18.29 -0.85
N ILE A 44 5.95 18.14 -0.23
CA ILE A 44 5.79 17.93 1.19
C ILE A 44 5.86 16.43 1.49
N GLY A 45 6.69 16.04 2.44
CA GLY A 45 6.85 14.67 2.89
C GLY A 45 7.39 13.70 1.84
N ASN A 46 7.62 12.47 2.26
CA ASN A 46 8.13 11.38 1.43
C ASN A 46 7.02 10.37 1.12
N ILE A 47 7.27 9.47 0.17
CA ILE A 47 6.41 8.30 -0.08
C ILE A 47 6.17 7.58 1.25
N GLY A 48 4.93 7.19 1.54
CA GLY A 48 4.53 6.56 2.80
C GLY A 48 4.22 7.53 3.96
N SER A 49 4.56 8.82 3.85
CA SER A 49 4.21 9.82 4.88
C SER A 49 2.70 9.99 5.01
N TYR A 50 2.26 10.29 6.24
CA TYR A 50 0.92 10.79 6.52
C TYR A 50 0.96 12.30 6.72
N ALA A 51 -0.09 12.99 6.31
CA ALA A 51 -0.31 14.40 6.60
C ALA A 51 -1.72 14.61 7.14
N ILE A 52 -1.86 15.54 8.10
CA ILE A 52 -3.14 15.98 8.62
C ILE A 52 -3.31 17.44 8.24
N ASN A 53 -4.31 17.73 7.41
CA ASN A 53 -4.67 19.10 7.07
C ASN A 53 -5.58 19.70 8.14
N THR A 54 -5.02 20.51 9.01
CA THR A 54 -5.73 21.18 10.09
C THR A 54 -6.37 22.51 9.67
N THR A 55 -6.12 22.96 8.44
CA THR A 55 -6.79 24.16 7.89
C THR A 55 -8.21 23.86 7.43
N HIS A 56 -8.54 22.58 7.20
CA HIS A 56 -9.89 22.14 6.84
C HIS A 56 -10.73 21.91 8.11
N VAL A 57 -11.98 22.29 8.06
CA VAL A 57 -12.93 22.18 9.20
C VAL A 57 -13.08 20.75 9.76
N THR A 58 -12.78 19.72 8.97
CA THR A 58 -12.87 18.32 9.38
C THR A 58 -11.52 17.62 9.55
N ASN A 59 -10.41 18.35 9.58
CA ASN A 59 -9.06 17.78 9.75
C ASN A 59 -8.80 16.56 8.83
N LYS A 60 -8.69 16.80 7.54
CA LYS A 60 -8.49 15.70 6.56
C LYS A 60 -7.14 15.05 6.68
N ILE A 61 -7.14 13.73 6.63
CA ILE A 61 -5.93 12.90 6.68
C ILE A 61 -5.58 12.43 5.26
N TYR A 62 -4.29 12.49 4.92
CA TYR A 62 -3.75 12.04 3.64
C TYR A 62 -2.61 11.06 3.86
N LYS A 63 -2.46 10.11 2.95
CA LYS A 63 -1.28 9.23 2.84
C LYS A 63 -0.65 9.41 1.47
N LYS A 64 0.68 9.52 1.43
CA LYS A 64 1.44 9.61 0.19
C LYS A 64 1.73 8.21 -0.34
N ASN A 65 1.23 7.91 -1.53
CA ASN A 65 1.35 6.58 -2.13
C ASN A 65 2.73 6.36 -2.80
N ALA A 66 2.95 5.13 -3.32
CA ALA A 66 4.19 4.74 -3.98
C ALA A 66 4.50 5.57 -5.26
N SER A 67 3.50 6.19 -5.86
CA SER A 67 3.66 7.09 -7.01
C SER A 67 3.89 8.56 -6.61
N ASN A 68 4.23 8.82 -5.34
CA ASN A 68 4.45 10.15 -4.79
C ASN A 68 3.21 11.08 -4.86
N VAL A 69 2.01 10.50 -4.80
CA VAL A 69 0.74 11.22 -4.84
C VAL A 69 0.05 11.15 -3.48
N TRP A 70 -0.47 12.29 -3.00
CA TRP A 70 -1.27 12.35 -1.79
C TRP A 70 -2.70 11.87 -2.06
N ASN A 71 -3.12 10.83 -1.36
CA ASN A 71 -4.48 10.31 -1.38
C ASN A 71 -5.19 10.64 -0.06
N HIS A 72 -6.40 11.16 -0.14
CA HIS A 72 -7.23 11.34 1.04
C HIS A 72 -7.58 9.97 1.64
N VAL A 73 -7.26 9.77 2.91
CA VAL A 73 -7.54 8.52 3.62
C VAL A 73 -9.05 8.24 3.63
N GLY A 74 -9.42 7.04 3.23
CA GLY A 74 -10.81 6.64 3.03
C GLY A 74 -11.38 6.92 1.64
N SER A 75 -10.63 7.58 0.73
CA SER A 75 -11.04 7.72 -0.66
C SER A 75 -10.80 6.43 -1.47
N SER A 76 -11.48 6.29 -2.61
CA SER A 76 -11.27 5.16 -3.53
C SER A 76 -9.81 5.08 -3.99
N ALA A 77 -9.16 6.22 -4.24
CA ALA A 77 -7.77 6.27 -4.65
C ALA A 77 -6.82 5.78 -3.53
N TRP A 78 -7.12 6.10 -2.27
CA TRP A 78 -6.37 5.59 -1.13
C TRP A 78 -6.57 4.08 -0.97
N HIS A 79 -7.80 3.58 -1.08
CA HIS A 79 -8.08 2.15 -1.04
C HIS A 79 -7.35 1.38 -2.15
N ALA A 80 -7.35 1.91 -3.38
CA ALA A 80 -6.66 1.31 -4.51
C ALA A 80 -5.13 1.27 -4.35
N ALA A 81 -4.57 2.14 -3.53
CA ALA A 81 -3.14 2.20 -3.25
C ALA A 81 -2.68 1.29 -2.10
N LEU A 82 -3.58 0.52 -1.49
CA LEU A 82 -3.23 -0.38 -0.38
C LEU A 82 -2.82 -1.76 -0.92
N PRO A 83 -1.69 -2.33 -0.46
CA PRO A 83 -1.26 -3.64 -0.92
C PRO A 83 -2.19 -4.74 -0.38
N ILE A 84 -2.41 -5.77 -1.21
CA ILE A 84 -3.08 -7.01 -0.80
C ILE A 84 -2.11 -7.87 0.02
N VAL A 85 -0.84 -7.89 -0.39
CA VAL A 85 0.24 -8.61 0.29
C VAL A 85 1.43 -7.68 0.44
N THR A 86 2.05 -7.73 1.61
CA THR A 86 3.31 -7.05 1.90
C THR A 86 4.33 -8.08 2.39
N VAL A 87 5.51 -8.09 1.76
CA VAL A 87 6.66 -8.91 2.17
C VAL A 87 7.71 -8.00 2.78
N ALA A 88 8.24 -8.39 3.93
CA ALA A 88 9.19 -7.58 4.69
C ALA A 88 10.48 -7.29 3.90
N SER A 89 11.02 -6.10 4.08
CA SER A 89 12.34 -5.72 3.56
C SER A 89 13.44 -6.67 4.07
N GLY A 90 14.46 -6.86 3.26
CA GLY A 90 15.55 -7.79 3.61
C GLY A 90 15.27 -9.26 3.34
N THR A 91 14.02 -9.62 2.96
CA THR A 91 13.72 -10.96 2.46
C THR A 91 14.49 -11.21 1.16
N THR A 92 15.17 -12.34 1.10
CA THR A 92 15.88 -12.81 -0.10
C THR A 92 15.20 -14.06 -0.65
N VAL A 93 15.27 -14.25 -1.95
CA VAL A 93 14.69 -15.39 -2.63
C VAL A 93 15.77 -16.15 -3.42
N THR A 94 15.51 -17.40 -3.74
CA THR A 94 16.44 -18.20 -4.54
C THR A 94 16.11 -18.02 -6.03
N ASN A 95 17.13 -17.69 -6.81
CA ASN A 95 17.02 -17.57 -8.27
C ASN A 95 16.46 -18.84 -8.90
N GLY A 96 15.54 -18.68 -9.84
CA GLY A 96 14.88 -19.77 -10.56
C GLY A 96 13.71 -20.43 -9.83
N LYS A 97 13.43 -20.07 -8.58
CA LYS A 97 12.23 -20.55 -7.89
C LYS A 97 10.97 -19.96 -8.46
N THR A 98 9.87 -20.69 -8.30
CA THR A 98 8.57 -20.36 -8.87
C THR A 98 7.48 -20.30 -7.81
N MET A 99 6.44 -19.52 -8.13
CA MET A 99 5.12 -19.52 -7.50
C MET A 99 4.06 -19.37 -8.58
N VAL A 100 2.79 -19.58 -8.25
CA VAL A 100 1.68 -19.42 -9.19
C VAL A 100 0.74 -18.33 -8.68
N LEU A 101 0.52 -17.29 -9.49
CA LEU A 101 -0.42 -16.19 -9.22
C LEU A 101 -1.52 -16.21 -10.28
N ASN A 102 -2.79 -16.31 -9.86
CA ASN A 102 -3.94 -16.35 -10.77
C ASN A 102 -3.73 -17.34 -11.93
N ASP A 103 -3.26 -18.53 -11.59
CA ASP A 103 -2.97 -19.64 -12.52
C ASP A 103 -1.78 -19.37 -13.50
N VAL A 104 -1.05 -18.26 -13.29
CA VAL A 104 0.18 -17.95 -14.05
C VAL A 104 1.41 -18.30 -13.22
N THR A 105 2.29 -19.14 -13.80
CA THR A 105 3.58 -19.45 -13.15
C THR A 105 4.55 -18.30 -13.28
N ILE A 106 5.05 -17.84 -12.14
CA ILE A 106 6.07 -16.80 -12.03
C ILE A 106 7.39 -17.43 -11.67
N THR A 107 8.42 -17.16 -12.47
CA THR A 107 9.81 -17.57 -12.19
C THR A 107 10.62 -16.35 -11.85
N VAL A 108 11.27 -16.35 -10.69
CA VAL A 108 12.13 -15.22 -10.30
C VAL A 108 13.51 -15.35 -10.95
N SER A 109 14.00 -14.23 -11.51
CA SER A 109 15.36 -14.12 -12.06
C SER A 109 16.17 -13.18 -11.19
N GLY A 110 16.90 -13.74 -10.22
CA GLY A 110 17.68 -13.02 -9.22
C GLY A 110 17.23 -13.34 -7.79
N THR A 111 17.78 -12.61 -6.81
CA THR A 111 17.60 -12.91 -5.39
C THR A 111 16.93 -11.79 -4.60
N ALA A 112 16.73 -10.64 -5.20
CA ALA A 112 16.14 -9.46 -4.55
C ALA A 112 14.63 -9.41 -4.71
N LEU A 113 13.93 -8.72 -3.80
CA LEU A 113 12.49 -8.48 -3.89
C LEU A 113 12.10 -7.70 -5.16
N SER A 114 12.99 -6.86 -5.69
CA SER A 114 12.78 -6.17 -6.97
C SER A 114 12.68 -7.13 -8.16
N ASN A 115 13.40 -8.25 -8.12
CA ASN A 115 13.30 -9.28 -9.16
C ASN A 115 11.93 -9.99 -9.10
N VAL A 116 11.40 -10.21 -7.90
CA VAL A 116 10.04 -10.73 -7.70
C VAL A 116 9.01 -9.74 -8.26
N ALA A 117 9.16 -8.45 -7.93
CA ALA A 117 8.26 -7.40 -8.44
C ALA A 117 8.25 -7.37 -9.97
N THR A 118 9.42 -7.42 -10.59
CA THR A 118 9.56 -7.47 -12.05
C THR A 118 8.90 -8.70 -12.65
N ALA A 119 9.14 -9.88 -12.07
CA ALA A 119 8.56 -11.14 -12.55
C ALA A 119 7.03 -11.13 -12.49
N ILE A 120 6.44 -10.60 -11.42
CA ILE A 120 4.99 -10.44 -11.29
C ILE A 120 4.46 -9.47 -12.34
N GLY A 121 5.00 -8.26 -12.40
CA GLY A 121 4.51 -7.19 -13.29
C GLY A 121 4.62 -7.52 -14.78
N SER A 122 5.58 -8.37 -15.15
CA SER A 122 5.78 -8.77 -16.55
C SER A 122 4.87 -9.93 -16.99
N ASN A 123 4.34 -10.73 -16.08
CA ASN A 123 3.67 -11.99 -16.40
C ASN A 123 2.21 -12.04 -15.97
N VAL A 124 1.80 -11.28 -14.93
CA VAL A 124 0.44 -11.40 -14.38
C VAL A 124 -0.39 -10.18 -14.74
N THR A 125 -1.44 -10.38 -15.50
CA THR A 125 -2.40 -9.32 -15.83
C THR A 125 -3.16 -8.88 -14.59
N ASN A 126 -3.42 -7.58 -14.46
CA ASN A 126 -4.15 -6.95 -13.35
C ASN A 126 -3.49 -7.09 -11.96
N VAL A 127 -2.24 -7.51 -11.88
CA VAL A 127 -1.46 -7.51 -10.66
C VAL A 127 -0.26 -6.62 -10.84
N THR A 128 -0.04 -5.73 -9.90
CA THR A 128 1.13 -4.86 -9.85
C THR A 128 1.93 -5.20 -8.60
N ALA A 129 3.24 -5.26 -8.74
CA ALA A 129 4.15 -5.44 -7.62
C ALA A 129 5.26 -4.39 -7.68
N SER A 130 5.62 -3.84 -6.55
CA SER A 130 6.70 -2.86 -6.43
C SER A 130 7.39 -2.96 -5.08
N VAL A 131 8.67 -2.59 -5.03
CA VAL A 131 9.36 -2.40 -3.76
C VAL A 131 9.15 -0.96 -3.31
N ASN A 132 8.58 -0.79 -2.13
CA ASN A 132 8.35 0.51 -1.53
C ASN A 132 9.70 1.17 -1.22
N SER A 133 9.97 2.34 -1.77
CA SER A 133 11.26 3.01 -1.67
C SER A 133 11.60 3.53 -0.26
N VAL A 134 10.60 3.62 0.63
CA VAL A 134 10.79 4.08 2.01
C VAL A 134 10.98 2.90 2.96
N THR A 135 10.14 1.88 2.84
CA THR A 135 10.15 0.73 3.76
C THR A 135 11.02 -0.41 3.27
N GLY A 136 11.32 -0.48 1.96
CA GLY A 136 11.98 -1.60 1.32
C GLY A 136 11.10 -2.85 1.16
N ASN A 137 9.85 -2.80 1.60
CA ASN A 137 8.93 -3.92 1.49
C ASN A 137 8.49 -4.15 0.04
N LEU A 138 8.32 -5.42 -0.35
CA LEU A 138 7.61 -5.76 -1.57
C LEU A 138 6.11 -5.64 -1.30
N GLU A 139 5.43 -4.85 -2.11
CA GLU A 139 3.98 -4.62 -2.04
C GLU A 139 3.32 -5.14 -3.33
N ILE A 140 2.27 -5.95 -3.17
CA ILE A 140 1.53 -6.56 -4.29
C ILE A 140 0.09 -6.08 -4.25
N PHE A 141 -0.38 -5.54 -5.39
CA PHE A 141 -1.69 -4.92 -5.57
C PHE A 141 -2.46 -5.62 -6.68
N HIS A 142 -3.79 -5.57 -6.60
CA HIS A 142 -4.65 -5.87 -7.74
C HIS A 142 -5.14 -4.57 -8.38
N ASN A 143 -4.94 -4.38 -9.68
CA ASN A 143 -5.29 -3.14 -10.38
C ASN A 143 -6.78 -2.83 -10.39
N GLY A 144 -7.63 -3.85 -10.23
CA GLY A 144 -9.09 -3.72 -10.12
C GLY A 144 -9.62 -3.63 -8.70
N GLN A 145 -8.75 -3.60 -7.68
CA GLN A 145 -9.23 -3.46 -6.30
C GLN A 145 -9.95 -2.13 -6.14
N PHE A 146 -11.12 -2.13 -5.51
CA PHE A 146 -11.97 -0.95 -5.29
C PHE A 146 -12.51 -0.26 -6.54
N ALA A 147 -12.40 -0.84 -7.72
CA ALA A 147 -13.04 -0.32 -8.92
C ALA A 147 -14.57 -0.45 -8.79
N GLY A 148 -15.21 0.58 -8.25
CA GLY A 148 -16.67 0.68 -8.20
C GLY A 148 -17.36 -0.12 -7.09
N ASP A 149 -16.64 -0.73 -6.18
CA ASP A 149 -17.23 -1.50 -5.08
C ASP A 149 -17.13 -0.78 -3.75
N SER A 150 -18.27 -0.32 -3.23
CA SER A 150 -18.38 0.27 -1.90
C SER A 150 -18.20 -0.75 -0.76
N THR A 151 -18.20 -2.05 -1.07
CA THR A 151 -18.02 -3.14 -0.09
C THR A 151 -16.59 -3.62 0.04
N GLY A 152 -15.68 -3.03 -0.70
CA GLY A 152 -14.24 -3.19 -0.53
C GLY A 152 -13.66 -4.41 -1.20
N GLY A 153 -13.60 -4.42 -2.51
CA GLY A 153 -12.66 -5.27 -3.15
C GLY A 153 -13.15 -6.15 -4.27
N ALA A 154 -13.36 -5.52 -5.40
CA ALA A 154 -13.29 -6.23 -6.67
C ALA A 154 -11.84 -6.54 -6.97
N GLY A 155 -11.18 -7.39 -6.43
CA GLY A 155 -9.81 -7.79 -6.79
C GLY A 155 -9.30 -8.82 -5.80
N THR A 156 -9.07 -9.99 -6.28
CA THR A 156 -8.48 -11.07 -5.52
C THR A 156 -7.22 -11.56 -6.23
N ILE A 157 -6.24 -11.97 -5.47
CA ILE A 157 -5.06 -12.65 -6.00
C ILE A 157 -5.03 -14.05 -5.39
N ARG A 158 -4.99 -15.08 -6.23
CA ARG A 158 -4.80 -16.45 -5.80
C ARG A 158 -3.31 -16.75 -5.82
N PHE A 159 -2.78 -17.19 -4.69
CA PHE A 159 -1.40 -17.61 -4.52
C PHE A 159 -1.36 -19.13 -4.34
N ASN A 160 -0.59 -19.81 -5.18
CA ASN A 160 -0.28 -21.23 -5.04
C ASN A 160 1.24 -21.42 -5.04
N GLU A 161 1.69 -22.47 -4.36
CA GLU A 161 3.10 -22.78 -4.32
C GLU A 161 3.56 -23.32 -5.70
N GLY A 162 4.82 -23.02 -6.02
CA GLY A 162 5.54 -23.60 -7.13
C GLY A 162 6.70 -24.45 -6.61
N THR A 163 7.93 -23.95 -6.80
CA THR A 163 9.14 -24.64 -6.33
C THR A 163 9.70 -24.04 -5.02
N GLY A 164 8.87 -23.38 -4.22
CA GLY A 164 9.22 -22.86 -2.91
C GLY A 164 9.37 -21.33 -2.82
N LEU A 165 9.06 -20.58 -3.87
CA LEU A 165 9.15 -19.12 -3.85
C LEU A 165 8.17 -18.51 -2.85
N LEU A 166 6.95 -19.04 -2.79
CA LEU A 166 5.92 -18.52 -1.90
C LEU A 166 6.33 -18.66 -0.43
N GLY A 167 6.91 -19.82 -0.07
CA GLY A 167 7.44 -20.06 1.27
C GLY A 167 8.58 -19.12 1.65
N GLU A 168 9.50 -18.81 0.74
CA GLU A 168 10.58 -17.85 0.97
C GLU A 168 10.06 -16.42 1.19
N LEU A 169 8.98 -16.05 0.53
CA LEU A 169 8.32 -14.75 0.70
C LEU A 169 7.44 -14.68 1.96
N GLY A 170 7.23 -15.80 2.65
CA GLY A 170 6.34 -15.87 3.81
C GLY A 170 4.86 -15.69 3.45
N ILE A 171 4.48 -15.93 2.20
CA ILE A 171 3.11 -15.80 1.72
C ILE A 171 2.41 -17.17 1.83
N THR A 172 1.30 -17.22 2.53
CA THR A 172 0.49 -18.46 2.60
C THR A 172 -0.32 -18.64 1.32
N THR A 173 -0.48 -19.90 0.90
CA THR A 173 -1.34 -20.27 -0.25
C THR A 173 -2.78 -19.85 -0.04
N GLY A 174 -3.52 -19.68 -1.14
CA GLY A 174 -4.93 -19.35 -1.15
C GLY A 174 -5.25 -18.00 -1.76
N VAL A 175 -6.53 -17.64 -1.71
CA VAL A 175 -7.03 -16.37 -2.22
C VAL A 175 -6.80 -15.27 -1.17
N LYS A 176 -6.17 -14.19 -1.60
CA LYS A 176 -6.02 -12.96 -0.82
C LYS A 176 -6.95 -11.89 -1.40
N ASN A 177 -7.68 -11.24 -0.53
CA ASN A 177 -8.61 -10.17 -0.89
C ASN A 177 -7.97 -8.81 -0.65
N ALA A 178 -8.44 -7.81 -1.38
CA ALA A 178 -8.14 -6.43 -1.08
C ALA A 178 -8.54 -6.09 0.37
N PRO A 179 -7.79 -5.23 1.05
CA PRO A 179 -8.11 -4.80 2.41
C PRO A 179 -9.52 -4.21 2.47
N LYS A 180 -10.30 -4.60 3.47
CA LYS A 180 -11.62 -4.03 3.75
C LYS A 180 -11.49 -2.98 4.84
N PHE A 181 -12.11 -1.83 4.63
CA PHE A 181 -12.13 -0.76 5.61
C PHE A 181 -13.55 -0.46 6.04
N LEU A 182 -13.75 -0.38 7.34
CA LEU A 182 -14.95 0.18 7.94
C LEU A 182 -14.64 1.64 8.28
N GLN A 183 -15.27 2.56 7.59
CA GLN A 183 -15.21 3.97 7.97
C GLN A 183 -16.23 4.18 9.10
N ALA A 184 -15.74 4.47 10.30
CA ALA A 184 -16.60 4.95 11.36
C ALA A 184 -17.10 6.35 10.97
N LYS A 185 -18.41 6.52 10.83
CA LYS A 185 -19.05 7.84 10.77
C LYS A 185 -19.28 8.28 12.21
N HIS A 186 -18.65 9.36 12.60
CA HIS A 186 -18.97 10.11 13.83
C HIS A 186 -19.98 11.21 13.53
#